data_bb4e293cd8febaf26ea67c4439b4a995
#
_entry.id   bb4e293cd8febaf26ea67c4439b4a995
#
_cell.length_a   1.000
_cell.length_b   1.000
_cell.length_c   1.000
_cell.angle_alpha   90.00
_cell.angle_beta   90.00
_cell.angle_gamma   90.00
#
_symmetry.space_group_name_H-M   'P 1'
#
loop_
_entity.id
_entity.type
_entity.pdbx_description
1 polymer ?
#
loop_
_entity_poly.entity_id
_entity_poly.type
_entity_poly.pdbx_seq_one_letter_code
_entity_poly.pdbx_strand_id
1 'polypeptide(L)'
;FPSFLLDYHIITNCMYYKKSHKYESRRDFFEARINLLKKEINQLSKNEILNIDENSYIDYLEDKYSLEPLCIYRDNEIIHEPTPISKEVENPYDSARYGIYGHKMIYEGYRIEVSYPFSGDAILFNVRPNSFTIGGAYAELRVNELNNTLSLVFEVWDQNAEQFIHNKQSAFEHQVLHYLSINPEVLDFNSQIRQQAQLEFKHAKDKCLAENKFFHAINVQPCVDTPVKITVPTIQKKRTPKPNVGSRKYETYPSMSNEMYEDIIAEIYK
;
A
#
# COMPACT_ATOMS: atom_id res chain seq x y z
N PHE A 1 -35.01 35.71 -21.65
CA PHE A 1 -34.35 35.42 -20.38
C PHE A 1 -33.17 34.47 -20.66
N PRO A 2 -31.92 34.90 -20.50
CA PRO A 2 -30.78 34.00 -20.65
C PRO A 2 -30.61 33.19 -19.36
N SER A 3 -30.59 31.88 -19.54
CA SER A 3 -30.22 30.92 -18.51
C SER A 3 -28.73 31.10 -18.15
N PHE A 4 -28.44 31.73 -17.03
CA PHE A 4 -27.12 31.70 -16.40
C PHE A 4 -26.91 30.32 -15.78
N LEU A 5 -26.21 29.47 -16.51
CA LEU A 5 -25.51 28.34 -15.90
C LEU A 5 -24.44 28.93 -14.98
N LEU A 6 -24.75 28.94 -13.70
CA LEU A 6 -23.78 29.24 -12.63
C LEU A 6 -22.83 28.04 -12.54
N ASP A 7 -21.67 28.21 -13.15
CA ASP A 7 -20.50 27.40 -12.83
C ASP A 7 -20.17 27.60 -11.34
N TYR A 8 -20.70 26.72 -10.50
CA TYR A 8 -20.28 26.59 -9.13
C TYR A 8 -18.87 25.94 -9.12
N HIS A 9 -17.85 26.73 -9.36
CA HIS A 9 -16.53 26.44 -8.82
C HIS A 9 -16.62 26.52 -7.30
N ILE A 10 -17.13 25.46 -6.71
CA ILE A 10 -16.83 25.17 -5.32
C ILE A 10 -15.30 24.97 -5.30
N ILE A 11 -14.59 26.00 -4.87
CA ILE A 11 -13.20 25.88 -4.44
C ILE A 11 -13.27 25.00 -3.20
N THR A 12 -13.42 23.70 -3.41
CA THR A 12 -13.06 22.72 -2.42
C THR A 12 -11.59 22.96 -2.17
N ASN A 13 -11.26 23.59 -1.03
CA ASN A 13 -9.97 23.43 -0.39
C ASN A 13 -9.82 21.92 -0.15
N CYS A 14 -9.49 21.20 -1.20
CA CYS A 14 -8.91 19.88 -1.11
C CYS A 14 -7.59 20.10 -0.35
N MET A 15 -7.66 20.04 0.99
CA MET A 15 -6.50 19.65 1.75
C MET A 15 -6.11 18.32 1.12
N TYR A 16 -5.12 18.39 0.24
CA TYR A 16 -4.43 17.21 -0.26
C TYR A 16 -3.97 16.45 0.97
N TYR A 17 -4.71 15.41 1.34
CA TYR A 17 -4.21 14.41 2.25
C TYR A 17 -3.11 13.68 1.49
N LYS A 18 -1.95 14.34 1.43
CA LYS A 18 -0.74 13.77 0.87
C LYS A 18 -0.34 12.69 1.86
N LYS A 19 -0.65 11.42 1.56
CA LYS A 19 -0.07 10.31 2.29
C LYS A 19 1.44 10.57 2.29
N SER A 20 2.03 10.83 3.47
CA SER A 20 3.48 10.98 3.57
C SER A 20 4.07 9.59 3.32
N HIS A 21 4.72 9.42 2.17
CA HIS A 21 5.43 8.20 1.88
C HIS A 21 6.72 8.18 2.69
N LYS A 22 7.06 7.04 3.27
CA LYS A 22 8.33 6.85 3.98
C LYS A 22 9.53 6.98 3.02
N TYR A 23 9.35 6.57 1.76
CA TYR A 23 10.35 6.64 0.72
C TYR A 23 9.84 7.51 -0.43
N GLU A 24 10.57 8.57 -0.74
CA GLU A 24 10.21 9.52 -1.80
C GLU A 24 10.47 8.95 -3.19
N SER A 25 11.40 7.99 -3.33
CA SER A 25 11.66 7.30 -4.58
C SER A 25 11.76 5.78 -4.39
N ARG A 26 11.47 5.04 -5.45
CA ARG A 26 11.64 3.59 -5.51
C ARG A 26 13.09 3.19 -5.34
N ARG A 27 13.98 3.96 -5.96
CA ARG A 27 15.42 3.75 -5.85
C ARG A 27 15.88 3.79 -4.39
N ASP A 28 15.48 4.84 -3.64
CA ASP A 28 15.87 4.99 -2.23
C ASP A 28 15.35 3.81 -1.39
N PHE A 29 14.17 3.30 -1.72
CA PHE A 29 13.59 2.14 -1.04
C PHE A 29 14.43 0.88 -1.26
N PHE A 30 14.76 0.55 -2.52
CA PHE A 30 15.55 -0.65 -2.82
C PHE A 30 16.99 -0.53 -2.33
N GLU A 31 17.62 0.64 -2.47
CA GLU A 31 18.95 0.92 -1.90
C GLU A 31 18.96 0.77 -0.38
N ALA A 32 17.94 1.26 0.32
CA ALA A 32 17.82 1.09 1.76
C ALA A 32 17.75 -0.40 2.16
N ARG A 33 17.03 -1.23 1.40
CA ARG A 33 16.95 -2.68 1.67
C ARG A 33 18.28 -3.38 1.43
N ILE A 34 18.98 -3.06 0.35
CA ILE A 34 20.35 -3.58 0.11
C ILE A 34 21.30 -3.16 1.22
N ASN A 35 21.22 -1.91 1.68
CA ASN A 35 22.06 -1.43 2.78
C ASN A 35 21.76 -2.17 4.10
N LEU A 36 20.51 -2.54 4.36
CA LEU A 36 20.16 -3.37 5.51
C LEU A 36 20.77 -4.78 5.40
N LEU A 37 20.70 -5.41 4.22
CA LEU A 37 21.34 -6.69 3.94
C LEU A 37 22.85 -6.61 4.19
N LYS A 38 23.53 -5.61 3.61
CA LYS A 38 24.98 -5.38 3.81
C LYS A 38 25.33 -5.16 5.28
N LYS A 39 24.52 -4.37 5.98
CA LYS A 39 24.71 -4.11 7.40
C LYS A 39 24.62 -5.40 8.23
N GLU A 40 23.68 -6.28 7.93
CA GLU A 40 23.51 -7.55 8.62
C GLU A 40 24.73 -8.45 8.43
N ILE A 41 25.25 -8.57 7.19
CA ILE A 41 26.48 -9.33 6.93
C ILE A 41 27.67 -8.73 7.68
N ASN A 42 27.81 -7.41 7.68
CA ASN A 42 28.93 -6.71 8.32
C ASN A 42 28.83 -6.72 9.87
N GLN A 43 27.69 -7.06 10.43
CA GLN A 43 27.50 -7.24 11.88
C GLN A 43 27.92 -8.63 12.37
N LEU A 44 28.12 -9.59 11.47
CA LEU A 44 28.61 -10.90 11.85
C LEU A 44 30.03 -10.79 12.46
N SER A 45 30.24 -11.54 13.53
CA SER A 45 31.58 -11.69 14.08
C SER A 45 32.50 -12.49 13.14
N LYS A 46 33.80 -12.36 13.30
CA LYS A 46 34.77 -13.12 12.49
C LYS A 46 34.55 -14.63 12.62
N ASN A 47 34.19 -15.08 13.81
CA ASN A 47 33.92 -16.49 14.04
C ASN A 47 32.68 -16.97 13.29
N GLU A 48 31.64 -16.15 13.25
CA GLU A 48 30.41 -16.45 12.47
C GLU A 48 30.71 -16.51 10.97
N ILE A 49 31.43 -15.53 10.41
CA ILE A 49 31.75 -15.46 8.98
C ILE A 49 32.57 -16.70 8.53
N LEU A 50 33.46 -17.21 9.39
CA LEU A 50 34.33 -18.35 9.05
C LEU A 50 33.67 -19.72 9.23
N ASN A 51 32.67 -19.84 10.14
CA ASN A 51 32.08 -21.12 10.51
C ASN A 51 30.61 -21.31 10.08
N ILE A 52 29.94 -20.26 9.55
CA ILE A 52 28.58 -20.38 9.04
C ILE A 52 28.60 -21.08 7.67
N ASP A 53 27.54 -21.89 7.43
CA ASP A 53 27.35 -22.43 6.10
C ASP A 53 26.88 -21.34 5.16
N GLU A 54 27.74 -20.96 4.20
CA GLU A 54 27.56 -19.84 3.29
C GLU A 54 26.25 -19.95 2.50
N ASN A 55 25.97 -21.15 1.96
CA ASN A 55 24.77 -21.33 1.13
C ASN A 55 23.49 -21.17 1.94
N SER A 56 23.43 -21.79 3.10
CA SER A 56 22.27 -21.69 4.01
C SER A 56 22.06 -20.25 4.49
N TYR A 57 23.15 -19.50 4.70
CA TYR A 57 23.03 -18.10 5.11
C TYR A 57 22.58 -17.19 3.99
N ILE A 58 23.05 -17.44 2.75
CA ILE A 58 22.58 -16.71 1.57
C ILE A 58 21.09 -16.99 1.31
N ASP A 59 20.65 -18.25 1.42
CA ASP A 59 19.24 -18.61 1.30
C ASP A 59 18.39 -17.88 2.35
N TYR A 60 18.88 -17.81 3.59
CA TYR A 60 18.23 -17.04 4.65
C TYR A 60 18.11 -15.54 4.31
N LEU A 61 19.19 -14.92 3.80
CA LEU A 61 19.18 -13.50 3.41
C LEU A 61 18.24 -13.25 2.22
N GLU A 62 18.25 -14.15 1.24
CA GLU A 62 17.33 -14.08 0.11
C GLU A 62 15.86 -14.12 0.58
N ASP A 63 15.55 -15.07 1.47
CA ASP A 63 14.20 -15.18 2.05
C ASP A 63 13.80 -13.96 2.89
N LYS A 64 14.73 -13.40 3.63
CA LYS A 64 14.47 -12.27 4.53
C LYS A 64 14.26 -10.95 3.80
N TYR A 65 15.03 -10.71 2.75
CA TYR A 65 15.06 -9.42 2.06
C TYR A 65 14.24 -9.38 0.77
N SER A 66 13.87 -10.53 0.19
CA SER A 66 12.97 -10.56 -0.97
C SER A 66 11.59 -10.01 -0.61
N LEU A 67 10.92 -9.49 -1.63
CA LEU A 67 9.62 -8.84 -1.51
C LEU A 67 8.58 -9.60 -2.32
N GLU A 68 7.37 -9.71 -1.79
CA GLU A 68 6.22 -10.22 -2.54
C GLU A 68 5.57 -9.07 -3.33
N PRO A 69 5.44 -9.20 -4.68
CA PRO A 69 4.73 -8.21 -5.48
C PRO A 69 3.29 -8.00 -5.02
N LEU A 70 2.80 -6.76 -5.14
CA LEU A 70 1.42 -6.42 -4.78
C LEU A 70 0.42 -7.04 -5.77
N CYS A 71 -0.63 -7.62 -5.25
CA CYS A 71 -1.81 -8.02 -6.01
C CYS A 71 -3.07 -7.53 -5.30
N ILE A 72 -3.91 -6.77 -5.99
CA ILE A 72 -5.14 -6.20 -5.43
C ILE A 72 -6.34 -6.90 -6.07
N TYR A 73 -7.24 -7.41 -5.24
CA TYR A 73 -8.40 -8.18 -5.67
C TYR A 73 -9.62 -7.26 -5.84
N ARG A 74 -9.72 -6.63 -7.01
CA ARG A 74 -10.78 -5.66 -7.33
C ARG A 74 -12.18 -6.26 -7.22
N ASP A 75 -12.35 -7.51 -7.66
CA ASP A 75 -13.65 -8.18 -7.67
C ASP A 75 -14.18 -8.55 -6.27
N ASN A 76 -13.31 -8.43 -5.26
CA ASN A 76 -13.64 -8.68 -3.87
C ASN A 76 -13.82 -7.38 -3.07
N GLU A 77 -14.27 -6.32 -3.74
CA GLU A 77 -14.54 -5.05 -3.05
C GLU A 77 -15.63 -5.21 -1.99
N ILE A 78 -15.44 -4.50 -0.88
CA ILE A 78 -16.41 -4.42 0.21
C ILE A 78 -16.74 -2.95 0.43
N ILE A 79 -17.99 -2.59 0.21
CA ILE A 79 -18.49 -1.24 0.55
C ILE A 79 -19.02 -1.31 1.97
N HIS A 80 -18.43 -0.52 2.86
CA HIS A 80 -18.85 -0.46 4.25
C HIS A 80 -20.10 0.44 4.40
N GLU A 81 -20.79 0.29 5.52
CA GLU A 81 -21.96 1.12 5.84
C GLU A 81 -21.57 2.61 5.86
N PRO A 82 -22.30 3.47 5.13
CA PRO A 82 -22.02 4.88 5.09
C PRO A 82 -22.17 5.54 6.46
N THR A 83 -21.19 6.35 6.84
CA THR A 83 -21.21 7.12 8.08
C THR A 83 -21.64 8.55 7.79
N PRO A 84 -22.70 9.09 8.43
CA PRO A 84 -23.11 10.48 8.23
C PRO A 84 -22.02 11.44 8.71
N ILE A 85 -21.79 12.49 7.94
CA ILE A 85 -20.85 13.57 8.23
C ILE A 85 -21.52 14.92 8.00
N SER A 86 -21.07 15.95 8.70
CA SER A 86 -21.50 17.32 8.48
C SER A 86 -20.32 18.26 8.40
N LYS A 87 -20.43 19.31 7.59
CA LYS A 87 -19.42 20.34 7.42
C LYS A 87 -20.06 21.72 7.49
N GLU A 88 -19.52 22.58 8.33
CA GLU A 88 -19.88 24.00 8.33
C GLU A 88 -19.05 24.72 7.26
N VAL A 89 -19.73 25.48 6.39
CA VAL A 89 -19.11 26.34 5.39
C VAL A 89 -19.64 27.75 5.56
N GLU A 90 -18.75 28.74 5.60
CA GLU A 90 -19.16 30.15 5.56
C GLU A 90 -19.75 30.48 4.19
N ASN A 91 -20.90 31.13 4.17
CA ASN A 91 -21.51 31.54 2.90
C ASN A 91 -20.73 32.75 2.33
N PRO A 92 -19.99 32.58 1.23
CA PRO A 92 -19.16 33.65 0.69
C PRO A 92 -19.99 34.86 0.15
N TYR A 93 -21.29 34.65 -0.10
CA TYR A 93 -22.14 35.72 -0.60
C TYR A 93 -22.64 36.68 0.46
N ASP A 94 -22.73 36.23 1.74
CA ASP A 94 -23.16 37.08 2.85
C ASP A 94 -22.05 38.02 3.33
N SER A 95 -20.80 37.58 3.29
CA SER A 95 -19.66 38.41 3.67
C SER A 95 -19.41 39.57 2.71
N ALA A 96 -19.72 39.40 1.39
CA ALA A 96 -19.57 40.45 0.39
C ALA A 96 -20.69 41.52 0.42
N ARG A 97 -21.90 41.16 0.90
CA ARG A 97 -23.04 42.07 0.92
C ARG A 97 -23.28 42.83 2.22
N TYR A 98 -22.94 42.23 3.34
CA TYR A 98 -23.33 42.75 4.66
C TYR A 98 -22.16 43.01 5.64
N GLY A 99 -20.93 42.74 5.25
CA GLY A 99 -19.72 43.14 6.00
C GLY A 99 -19.51 42.57 7.38
N ILE A 100 -20.42 41.77 7.92
CA ILE A 100 -20.35 41.28 9.29
C ILE A 100 -20.98 39.85 9.35
N TYR A 101 -20.15 38.87 9.72
CA TYR A 101 -20.50 37.49 10.07
C TYR A 101 -21.40 36.76 9.05
N GLY A 102 -20.77 36.12 8.08
CA GLY A 102 -21.49 35.24 7.14
C GLY A 102 -22.25 34.15 7.87
N HIS A 103 -23.49 33.89 7.45
CA HIS A 103 -24.26 32.77 7.99
C HIS A 103 -23.54 31.46 7.64
N LYS A 104 -23.26 30.67 8.64
CA LYS A 104 -22.71 29.32 8.43
C LYS A 104 -23.80 28.43 7.88
N MET A 105 -23.50 27.79 6.77
CA MET A 105 -24.33 26.74 6.20
C MET A 105 -23.79 25.38 6.62
N ILE A 106 -24.69 24.51 7.06
CA ILE A 106 -24.32 23.12 7.39
C ILE A 106 -24.65 22.27 6.16
N TYR A 107 -23.62 21.62 5.63
CA TYR A 107 -23.79 20.61 4.61
C TYR A 107 -23.74 19.25 5.26
N GLU A 108 -24.74 18.42 4.95
CA GLU A 108 -24.79 17.03 5.39
C GLU A 108 -24.35 16.13 4.25
N GLY A 109 -23.61 15.08 4.57
CA GLY A 109 -23.07 14.14 3.60
C GLY A 109 -22.78 12.79 4.24
N TYR A 110 -22.11 11.94 3.49
CA TYR A 110 -21.74 10.61 3.94
C TYR A 110 -20.26 10.36 3.68
N ARG A 111 -19.62 9.69 4.64
CA ARG A 111 -18.31 9.08 4.44
C ARG A 111 -18.52 7.62 4.09
N ILE A 112 -18.03 7.23 2.91
CA ILE A 112 -18.17 5.87 2.38
C ILE A 112 -16.76 5.29 2.25
N GLU A 113 -16.54 4.14 2.89
CA GLU A 113 -15.29 3.39 2.79
C GLU A 113 -15.49 2.19 1.87
N VAL A 114 -14.59 2.05 0.88
CA VAL A 114 -14.56 0.92 -0.04
C VAL A 114 -13.22 0.19 0.15
N SER A 115 -13.26 -1.05 0.60
CA SER A 115 -12.08 -1.85 0.90
C SER A 115 -11.84 -2.92 -0.15
N TYR A 116 -10.57 -3.10 -0.51
CA TYR A 116 -10.09 -4.10 -1.44
C TYR A 116 -9.09 -5.00 -0.72
N PRO A 117 -9.28 -6.32 -0.70
CA PRO A 117 -8.25 -7.23 -0.23
C PRO A 117 -7.03 -7.17 -1.14
N PHE A 118 -5.85 -7.33 -0.56
CA PHE A 118 -4.61 -7.44 -1.33
C PHE A 118 -3.72 -8.57 -0.81
N SER A 119 -2.75 -8.98 -1.61
CA SER A 119 -1.62 -9.82 -1.20
C SER A 119 -0.31 -9.18 -1.64
N GLY A 120 0.79 -9.65 -1.07
CA GLY A 120 2.11 -9.06 -1.26
C GLY A 120 2.53 -8.20 -0.07
N ASP A 121 3.71 -7.59 -0.17
CA ASP A 121 4.29 -6.84 0.93
C ASP A 121 3.67 -5.44 1.07
N ALA A 122 2.92 -5.22 2.14
CA ALA A 122 2.27 -3.94 2.45
C ALA A 122 3.26 -2.74 2.53
N ILE A 123 4.54 -3.00 2.81
CA ILE A 123 5.57 -1.97 2.85
C ILE A 123 5.72 -1.22 1.51
N LEU A 124 5.33 -1.87 0.39
CA LEU A 124 5.38 -1.27 -0.94
C LEU A 124 4.43 -0.08 -1.08
N PHE A 125 3.36 -0.01 -0.30
CA PHE A 125 2.49 1.16 -0.24
C PHE A 125 3.14 2.38 0.45
N ASN A 126 4.28 2.20 1.12
CA ASN A 126 5.04 3.28 1.72
C ASN A 126 6.04 3.93 0.75
N VAL A 127 6.11 3.41 -0.49
CA VAL A 127 6.95 3.94 -1.56
C VAL A 127 6.11 4.83 -2.46
N ARG A 128 6.59 6.05 -2.73
CA ARG A 128 5.89 6.96 -3.63
C ARG A 128 5.84 6.39 -5.05
N PRO A 129 4.66 6.33 -5.69
CA PRO A 129 4.56 5.96 -7.10
C PRO A 129 5.34 6.94 -7.99
N ASN A 130 5.97 6.44 -9.07
CA ASN A 130 6.71 7.28 -10.02
C ASN A 130 5.80 8.19 -10.85
N SER A 131 4.55 7.80 -11.03
CA SER A 131 3.53 8.56 -11.74
C SER A 131 2.32 8.78 -10.84
N PHE A 132 1.68 9.93 -10.99
CA PHE A 132 0.37 10.21 -10.40
C PHE A 132 -0.40 11.08 -11.39
N THR A 133 -1.68 10.87 -11.47
CA THR A 133 -2.54 11.67 -12.33
C THR A 133 -3.01 12.91 -11.57
N ILE A 134 -2.81 14.07 -12.17
CA ILE A 134 -3.38 15.33 -11.68
C ILE A 134 -4.77 15.45 -12.28
N GLY A 135 -5.78 15.38 -11.47
CA GLY A 135 -7.18 15.44 -11.91
C GLY A 135 -7.84 14.08 -11.85
N GLY A 136 -8.92 14.00 -11.12
CA GLY A 136 -9.70 12.79 -10.85
C GLY A 136 -10.36 12.90 -9.48
N ALA A 137 -11.27 11.99 -9.20
CA ALA A 137 -11.82 11.88 -7.87
C ALA A 137 -10.75 11.38 -6.91
N TYR A 138 -10.48 12.17 -5.90
CA TYR A 138 -9.53 11.79 -4.85
C TYR A 138 -10.29 11.13 -3.71
N ALA A 139 -9.75 9.98 -3.28
CA ALA A 139 -10.17 9.32 -2.05
C ALA A 139 -8.98 9.31 -1.08
N GLU A 140 -9.28 9.32 0.21
CA GLU A 140 -8.25 9.04 1.21
C GLU A 140 -7.89 7.55 1.15
N LEU A 141 -6.62 7.26 0.87
CA LEU A 141 -6.13 5.89 0.76
C LEU A 141 -5.60 5.43 2.13
N ARG A 142 -6.15 4.35 2.65
CA ARG A 142 -5.75 3.70 3.90
C ARG A 142 -5.31 2.27 3.65
N VAL A 143 -4.21 1.86 4.26
CA VAL A 143 -3.69 0.49 4.19
C VAL A 143 -3.75 -0.12 5.58
N ASN A 144 -4.41 -1.25 5.70
CA ASN A 144 -4.45 -2.05 6.92
C ASN A 144 -3.62 -3.33 6.69
N GLU A 145 -2.39 -3.32 7.25
CA GLU A 145 -1.46 -4.44 7.13
C GLU A 145 -1.91 -5.68 7.92
N LEU A 146 -2.72 -5.51 8.97
CA LEU A 146 -3.18 -6.65 9.79
C LEU A 146 -4.20 -7.51 9.03
N ASN A 147 -5.08 -6.87 8.28
CA ASN A 147 -6.15 -7.54 7.55
C ASN A 147 -5.85 -7.66 6.05
N ASN A 148 -4.69 -7.15 5.59
CA ASN A 148 -4.33 -7.07 4.18
C ASN A 148 -5.44 -6.42 3.32
N THR A 149 -5.92 -5.28 3.78
CA THR A 149 -6.95 -4.50 3.07
C THR A 149 -6.47 -3.10 2.74
N LEU A 150 -6.79 -2.67 1.54
CA LEU A 150 -6.60 -1.32 1.03
C LEU A 150 -7.96 -0.65 0.97
N SER A 151 -8.15 0.47 1.66
CA SER A 151 -9.42 1.20 1.67
C SER A 151 -9.31 2.54 0.97
N LEU A 152 -10.31 2.87 0.18
CA LEU A 152 -10.57 4.19 -0.37
C LEU A 152 -11.72 4.82 0.40
N VAL A 153 -11.49 5.97 1.01
CA VAL A 153 -12.50 6.70 1.80
C VAL A 153 -12.94 7.93 1.04
N PHE A 154 -14.23 8.00 0.75
CA PHE A 154 -14.86 9.09 0.01
C PHE A 154 -15.74 9.93 0.95
N GLU A 155 -15.74 11.24 0.75
CA GLU A 155 -16.76 12.13 1.34
C GLU A 155 -17.72 12.54 0.22
N VAL A 156 -18.98 12.15 0.36
CA VAL A 156 -20.03 12.37 -0.63
C VAL A 156 -21.03 13.37 -0.05
N TRP A 157 -21.11 14.54 -0.68
CA TRP A 157 -21.94 15.66 -0.23
C TRP A 157 -23.25 15.80 -1.03
N ASP A 158 -23.31 15.17 -2.19
CA ASP A 158 -24.48 15.03 -3.02
C ASP A 158 -24.88 13.55 -3.13
N GLN A 159 -26.16 13.26 -3.21
CA GLN A 159 -26.67 11.87 -3.30
C GLN A 159 -26.71 11.39 -4.75
N ASN A 160 -25.67 11.68 -5.53
CA ASN A 160 -25.56 11.25 -6.92
C ASN A 160 -24.79 9.91 -7.02
N ALA A 161 -25.55 8.81 -7.17
CA ALA A 161 -24.98 7.47 -7.25
C ALA A 161 -24.08 7.25 -8.47
N GLU A 162 -24.43 7.82 -9.63
CA GLU A 162 -23.61 7.69 -10.86
C GLU A 162 -22.26 8.40 -10.69
N GLN A 163 -22.28 9.59 -10.10
CA GLN A 163 -21.07 10.34 -9.80
C GLN A 163 -20.19 9.58 -8.78
N PHE A 164 -20.78 8.98 -7.75
CA PHE A 164 -20.02 8.17 -6.79
C PHE A 164 -19.35 6.96 -7.47
N ILE A 165 -20.08 6.23 -8.32
CA ILE A 165 -19.54 5.08 -9.07
C ILE A 165 -18.38 5.52 -9.96
N HIS A 166 -18.55 6.62 -10.69
CA HIS A 166 -17.48 7.17 -11.54
C HIS A 166 -16.25 7.58 -10.72
N ASN A 167 -16.47 8.29 -9.61
CA ASN A 167 -15.39 8.71 -8.71
C ASN A 167 -14.64 7.52 -8.11
N LYS A 168 -15.36 6.46 -7.70
CA LYS A 168 -14.78 5.22 -7.20
C LYS A 168 -13.88 4.56 -8.24
N GLN A 169 -14.36 4.41 -9.47
CA GLN A 169 -13.57 3.83 -10.58
C GLN A 169 -12.33 4.67 -10.88
N SER A 170 -12.52 5.98 -11.02
CA SER A 170 -11.43 6.92 -11.27
C SER A 170 -10.37 6.89 -10.14
N ALA A 171 -10.78 6.89 -8.89
CA ALA A 171 -9.85 6.80 -7.76
C ALA A 171 -9.08 5.48 -7.75
N PHE A 172 -9.73 4.35 -8.05
CA PHE A 172 -9.04 3.08 -8.17
C PHE A 172 -7.99 3.10 -9.27
N GLU A 173 -8.34 3.58 -10.46
CA GLU A 173 -7.44 3.63 -11.62
C GLU A 173 -6.28 4.62 -11.41
N HIS A 174 -6.55 5.79 -10.87
CA HIS A 174 -5.56 6.86 -10.74
C HIS A 174 -4.78 6.87 -9.42
N GLN A 175 -5.23 6.17 -8.40
CA GLN A 175 -4.51 6.11 -7.13
C GLN A 175 -3.97 4.70 -6.85
N VAL A 176 -4.81 3.67 -7.00
CA VAL A 176 -4.44 2.30 -6.60
C VAL A 176 -3.54 1.63 -7.61
N LEU A 177 -3.87 1.70 -8.92
CA LEU A 177 -3.07 1.02 -9.95
C LEU A 177 -1.64 1.56 -10.05
N HIS A 178 -1.40 2.82 -9.67
CA HIS A 178 -0.04 3.37 -9.66
C HIS A 178 0.89 2.64 -8.69
N TYR A 179 0.38 2.09 -7.59
CA TYR A 179 1.18 1.29 -6.67
C TYR A 179 1.59 -0.06 -7.29
N LEU A 180 0.75 -0.66 -8.14
CA LEU A 180 1.09 -1.92 -8.81
C LEU A 180 2.22 -1.77 -9.82
N SER A 181 2.48 -0.56 -10.30
CA SER A 181 3.56 -0.29 -11.25
C SER A 181 4.97 -0.50 -10.67
N ILE A 182 5.11 -0.75 -9.36
CA ILE A 182 6.40 -1.12 -8.74
C ILE A 182 6.75 -2.61 -8.92
N ASN A 183 5.77 -3.46 -9.23
CA ASN A 183 5.96 -4.91 -9.26
C ASN A 183 7.09 -5.40 -10.19
N PRO A 184 7.29 -4.88 -11.41
CA PRO A 184 8.42 -5.26 -12.24
C PRO A 184 9.77 -5.00 -11.57
N GLU A 185 9.90 -3.86 -10.88
CA GLU A 185 11.12 -3.49 -10.15
C GLU A 185 11.33 -4.37 -8.92
N VAL A 186 10.25 -4.83 -8.27
CA VAL A 186 10.31 -5.81 -7.17
C VAL A 186 10.86 -7.16 -7.67
N LEU A 187 10.41 -7.63 -8.83
CA LEU A 187 10.89 -8.89 -9.41
C LEU A 187 12.37 -8.78 -9.81
N ASP A 188 12.76 -7.66 -10.41
CA ASP A 188 14.15 -7.39 -10.76
C ASP A 188 15.04 -7.33 -9.51
N PHE A 189 14.60 -6.59 -8.49
CA PHE A 189 15.27 -6.52 -7.19
C PHE A 189 15.46 -7.92 -6.56
N ASN A 190 14.41 -8.73 -6.52
CA ASN A 190 14.49 -10.08 -5.95
C ASN A 190 15.54 -10.95 -6.69
N SER A 191 15.63 -10.83 -8.01
CA SER A 191 16.60 -11.57 -8.81
C SER A 191 18.04 -11.20 -8.47
N GLN A 192 18.30 -10.00 -7.97
CA GLN A 192 19.63 -9.48 -7.65
C GLN A 192 20.05 -9.75 -6.20
N ILE A 193 19.10 -10.00 -5.27
CA ILE A 193 19.40 -10.15 -3.84
C ILE A 193 20.45 -11.23 -3.59
N ARG A 194 20.27 -12.42 -4.19
CA ARG A 194 21.18 -13.54 -4.00
C ARG A 194 22.60 -13.20 -4.42
N GLN A 195 22.75 -12.57 -5.57
CA GLN A 195 24.06 -12.15 -6.06
C GLN A 195 24.71 -11.10 -5.15
N GLN A 196 23.93 -10.13 -4.69
CA GLN A 196 24.42 -9.11 -3.76
C GLN A 196 24.85 -9.73 -2.41
N ALA A 197 24.06 -10.65 -1.87
CA ALA A 197 24.40 -11.37 -0.65
C ALA A 197 25.71 -12.16 -0.79
N GLN A 198 25.88 -12.87 -1.91
CA GLN A 198 27.09 -13.63 -2.21
C GLN A 198 28.34 -12.74 -2.29
N LEU A 199 28.23 -11.61 -3.00
CA LEU A 199 29.33 -10.66 -3.16
C LEU A 199 29.76 -10.06 -1.82
N GLU A 200 28.79 -9.61 -1.02
CA GLU A 200 29.08 -8.99 0.28
C GLU A 200 29.62 -10.01 1.29
N PHE A 201 29.05 -11.21 1.32
CA PHE A 201 29.55 -12.27 2.22
C PHE A 201 30.98 -12.70 1.86
N LYS A 202 31.25 -12.88 0.56
CA LYS A 202 32.61 -13.17 0.06
C LYS A 202 33.60 -12.07 0.43
N HIS A 203 33.22 -10.80 0.25
CA HIS A 203 34.06 -9.66 0.62
C HIS A 203 34.36 -9.66 2.15
N ALA A 204 33.35 -9.90 2.98
CA ALA A 204 33.54 -10.02 4.43
C ALA A 204 34.47 -11.17 4.81
N LYS A 205 34.32 -12.33 4.15
CA LYS A 205 35.14 -13.52 4.37
C LYS A 205 36.61 -13.29 3.95
N ASP A 206 36.82 -12.71 2.78
CA ASP A 206 38.17 -12.38 2.26
C ASP A 206 38.88 -11.40 3.19
N LYS A 207 38.16 -10.42 3.73
CA LYS A 207 38.69 -9.48 4.72
C LYS A 207 39.13 -10.21 6.00
N CYS A 208 38.29 -11.10 6.55
CA CYS A 208 38.63 -11.88 7.73
C CYS A 208 39.83 -12.78 7.50
N LEU A 209 39.94 -13.43 6.33
CA LEU A 209 41.09 -14.26 5.97
C LEU A 209 42.38 -13.45 5.81
N ALA A 210 42.29 -12.26 5.23
CA ALA A 210 43.46 -11.37 5.09
C ALA A 210 43.95 -10.90 6.45
N GLU A 211 43.07 -10.52 7.36
CA GLU A 211 43.41 -10.15 8.74
C GLU A 211 44.07 -11.32 9.48
N ASN A 212 43.54 -12.54 9.36
CA ASN A 212 44.11 -13.71 10.00
C ASN A 212 45.54 -13.98 9.45
N LYS A 213 45.74 -13.91 8.13
CA LYS A 213 47.07 -14.05 7.55
C LYS A 213 48.07 -13.02 8.10
N PHE A 214 47.62 -11.77 8.24
CA PHE A 214 48.43 -10.69 8.80
C PHE A 214 48.81 -10.98 10.26
N PHE A 215 47.87 -11.41 11.11
CA PHE A 215 48.15 -11.78 12.52
C PHE A 215 49.09 -12.95 12.64
N HIS A 216 48.96 -13.96 11.78
CA HIS A 216 49.92 -15.09 11.75
C HIS A 216 51.31 -14.59 11.34
N ALA A 217 51.42 -13.67 10.38
CA ALA A 217 52.73 -13.17 9.95
C ALA A 217 53.48 -12.38 11.04
N ILE A 218 52.75 -11.76 11.97
CA ILE A 218 53.35 -11.02 13.10
C ILE A 218 53.36 -11.84 14.40
N ASN A 219 53.19 -13.17 14.31
CA ASN A 219 53.21 -14.12 15.44
C ASN A 219 52.14 -13.80 16.52
N VAL A 220 51.05 -13.12 16.21
CA VAL A 220 49.88 -12.99 17.09
C VAL A 220 48.97 -14.18 16.81
N GLN A 221 48.73 -15.04 17.81
CA GLN A 221 47.72 -16.06 17.66
C GLN A 221 46.36 -15.42 17.77
N PRO A 222 45.53 -15.45 16.70
CA PRO A 222 44.15 -15.04 16.83
C PRO A 222 43.46 -15.98 17.81
N CYS A 223 42.69 -15.46 18.77
CA CYS A 223 41.78 -16.26 19.58
C CYS A 223 40.76 -16.94 18.62
N VAL A 224 41.12 -18.14 18.18
CA VAL A 224 40.17 -18.98 17.44
C VAL A 224 39.43 -19.77 18.53
N ASP A 225 38.27 -19.23 18.88
CA ASP A 225 37.31 -20.03 19.65
C ASP A 225 36.99 -21.29 18.84
N THR A 226 36.88 -22.42 19.53
CA THR A 226 36.54 -23.71 18.94
C THR A 226 35.46 -23.59 17.88
N PRO A 227 35.57 -24.26 16.71
CA PRO A 227 34.57 -24.15 15.66
C PRO A 227 33.23 -24.66 16.16
N VAL A 228 32.38 -23.73 16.56
CA VAL A 228 30.98 -24.01 16.88
C VAL A 228 30.20 -23.92 15.58
N LYS A 229 29.56 -25.01 15.18
CA LYS A 229 28.68 -25.02 14.02
C LYS A 229 27.53 -24.06 14.30
N ILE A 230 27.54 -22.91 13.60
CA ILE A 230 26.54 -21.86 13.78
C ILE A 230 25.30 -22.23 12.98
N THR A 231 24.18 -22.37 13.64
CA THR A 231 22.89 -22.65 13.03
C THR A 231 22.31 -21.35 12.46
N VAL A 232 22.01 -21.35 11.17
CA VAL A 232 21.33 -20.23 10.51
C VAL A 232 19.87 -20.18 10.97
N PRO A 233 19.34 -19.02 11.34
CA PRO A 233 17.93 -18.89 11.70
C PRO A 233 17.04 -19.24 10.51
N THR A 234 16.01 -20.04 10.74
CA THR A 234 15.03 -20.36 9.71
C THR A 234 13.89 -19.32 9.75
N ILE A 235 13.68 -18.59 8.68
CA ILE A 235 12.56 -17.68 8.55
C ILE A 235 11.35 -18.45 8.02
N GLN A 236 10.29 -18.49 8.81
CA GLN A 236 8.98 -18.83 8.28
C GLN A 236 8.33 -17.57 7.75
N LYS A 237 8.43 -17.31 6.43
CA LYS A 237 7.60 -16.28 5.80
C LYS A 237 6.14 -16.64 6.04
N LYS A 238 5.42 -15.77 6.75
CA LYS A 238 3.96 -15.81 6.76
C LYS A 238 3.52 -15.41 5.34
N ARG A 239 3.26 -16.43 4.49
CA ARG A 239 2.60 -16.16 3.21
C ARG A 239 1.26 -15.54 3.55
N THR A 240 1.02 -14.33 3.06
CA THR A 240 -0.30 -13.71 3.13
C THR A 240 -1.29 -14.67 2.45
N PRO A 241 -2.26 -15.22 3.19
CA PRO A 241 -3.23 -16.11 2.57
C PRO A 241 -3.93 -15.32 1.46
N LYS A 242 -3.93 -15.89 0.24
CA LYS A 242 -4.76 -15.34 -0.82
C LYS A 242 -6.19 -15.30 -0.29
N PRO A 243 -6.90 -14.16 -0.37
CA PRO A 243 -8.26 -14.11 0.08
C PRO A 243 -9.03 -15.23 -0.60
N ASN A 244 -9.80 -15.97 0.19
CA ASN A 244 -10.62 -17.05 -0.34
C ASN A 244 -11.66 -16.37 -1.24
N VAL A 245 -11.43 -16.43 -2.56
CA VAL A 245 -12.35 -15.95 -3.58
C VAL A 245 -13.49 -16.96 -3.61
N GLY A 246 -14.23 -17.02 -2.51
CA GLY A 246 -15.54 -17.64 -2.52
C GLY A 246 -16.35 -16.86 -3.54
N SER A 247 -16.68 -17.48 -4.65
CA SER A 247 -17.69 -16.94 -5.54
C SER A 247 -18.89 -16.59 -4.66
N ARG A 248 -19.09 -15.30 -4.36
CA ARG A 248 -20.36 -14.85 -3.83
C ARG A 248 -21.36 -15.31 -4.88
N LYS A 249 -22.11 -16.39 -4.58
CA LYS A 249 -23.37 -16.59 -5.24
C LYS A 249 -24.12 -15.31 -4.91
N TYR A 250 -24.23 -14.42 -5.86
CA TYR A 250 -25.27 -13.42 -5.83
C TYR A 250 -26.53 -14.24 -5.61
N GLU A 251 -27.15 -14.12 -4.44
CA GLU A 251 -28.53 -14.50 -4.31
C GLU A 251 -29.21 -13.62 -5.35
N THR A 252 -29.48 -14.22 -6.50
CA THR A 252 -30.36 -13.62 -7.49
C THR A 252 -31.66 -13.47 -6.72
N TYR A 253 -31.96 -12.24 -6.30
CA TYR A 253 -33.29 -11.92 -5.85
C TYR A 253 -34.22 -12.51 -6.89
N PRO A 254 -35.20 -13.32 -6.49
CA PRO A 254 -36.13 -13.90 -7.44
C PRO A 254 -36.60 -12.75 -8.32
N SER A 255 -36.37 -12.87 -9.63
CA SER A 255 -36.81 -11.85 -10.57
C SER A 255 -38.30 -11.68 -10.34
N MET A 256 -38.70 -10.49 -9.90
CA MET A 256 -40.09 -10.15 -9.71
C MET A 256 -40.83 -10.53 -10.98
N SER A 257 -41.78 -11.44 -10.91
CA SER A 257 -42.60 -11.80 -12.07
C SER A 257 -43.34 -10.54 -12.54
N ASN A 258 -43.58 -10.40 -13.82
CA ASN A 258 -44.32 -9.27 -14.37
C ASN A 258 -45.68 -9.11 -13.65
N GLU A 259 -46.31 -10.20 -13.21
CA GLU A 259 -47.55 -10.19 -12.41
C GLU A 259 -47.36 -9.50 -11.06
N MET A 260 -46.30 -9.79 -10.31
CA MET A 260 -46.01 -9.09 -9.06
C MET A 260 -45.73 -7.59 -9.26
N TYR A 261 -45.10 -7.24 -10.37
CA TYR A 261 -44.85 -5.83 -10.71
C TYR A 261 -46.17 -5.09 -11.03
N GLU A 262 -47.05 -5.70 -11.80
CA GLU A 262 -48.36 -5.14 -12.14
C GLU A 262 -49.29 -5.02 -10.89
N ASP A 263 -49.25 -5.99 -9.97
CA ASP A 263 -49.99 -5.92 -8.70
C ASP A 263 -49.53 -4.78 -7.80
N ILE A 264 -48.20 -4.53 -7.70
CA ILE A 264 -47.64 -3.41 -6.94
C ILE A 264 -48.06 -2.07 -7.58
N ILE A 265 -47.99 -1.97 -8.92
CA ILE A 265 -48.41 -0.77 -9.65
C ILE A 265 -49.91 -0.51 -9.45
N ALA A 266 -50.78 -1.56 -9.49
CA ALA A 266 -52.19 -1.44 -9.27
C ALA A 266 -52.54 -0.98 -7.84
N GLU A 267 -51.69 -1.29 -6.87
CA GLU A 267 -51.87 -0.89 -5.46
C GLU A 267 -51.44 0.53 -5.18
N ILE A 268 -50.43 1.03 -5.90
CA ILE A 268 -49.91 2.42 -5.81
C ILE A 268 -50.88 3.41 -6.46
N TYR A 269 -51.66 3.01 -7.47
CA TYR A 269 -52.59 3.88 -8.19
C TYR A 269 -54.07 3.70 -7.74
N LYS A 270 -54.36 3.04 -6.62
CA LYS A 270 -55.64 3.08 -5.89
C LYS A 270 -55.71 4.25 -4.91
#